data_65f0f67f949d8221fd4c5f3de5561512
#
_entry.id   65f0f67f949d8221fd4c5f3de5561512
#
_cell.length_a   1.000
_cell.length_b   1.000
_cell.length_c   1.000
_cell.angle_alpha   90.00
_cell.angle_beta   90.00
_cell.angle_gamma   90.00
#
_symmetry.space_group_name_H-M   'P 1'
#
loop_
_entity.id
_entity.type
_entity.pdbx_description
1 polymer ?
#
loop_
_entity_poly.entity_id
_entity_poly.type
_entity_poly.pdbx_seq_one_letter_code
_entity_poly.pdbx_strand_id
1 'polypeptide(L)'
;MDRTIIDSYAAQADELKSWIAGLTRDQLNAHPVPGTWSIAQCVFHVLDSDLVATDRIKRISCMDLPLLMNYDESRYAALLFYDKRDPGRACELFAANRRHTAELLTLLPDEALERQGVHSVRG
;
A
#
# COMPACT_ATOMS: atom_id res chain seq x y z
N MET A 1 0.91 14.85 17.92
CA MET A 1 0.49 14.43 16.58
C MET A 1 -1.03 14.28 16.51
N ASP A 2 -1.62 14.68 15.42
CA ASP A 2 -3.06 14.49 15.18
C ASP A 2 -3.36 13.04 14.82
N ARG A 3 -4.06 12.34 15.70
CA ARG A 3 -4.39 10.91 15.51
C ARG A 3 -5.60 10.68 14.60
N THR A 4 -6.29 11.75 14.15
CA THR A 4 -7.41 11.59 13.20
C THR A 4 -6.93 11.02 11.87
N ILE A 5 -5.64 11.19 11.53
CA ILE A 5 -5.02 10.58 10.36
C ILE A 5 -5.10 9.06 10.42
N ILE A 6 -4.96 8.46 11.61
CA ILE A 6 -5.07 7.00 11.80
C ILE A 6 -6.48 6.53 11.46
N ASP A 7 -7.50 7.26 11.87
CA ASP A 7 -8.89 6.95 11.57
C ASP A 7 -9.15 7.00 10.05
N SER A 8 -8.63 8.02 9.37
CA SER A 8 -8.72 8.15 7.91
C SER A 8 -8.01 6.99 7.20
N TYR A 9 -6.83 6.62 7.69
CA TYR A 9 -6.06 5.49 7.17
C TYR A 9 -6.86 4.18 7.28
N ALA A 10 -7.45 3.92 8.44
CA ALA A 10 -8.26 2.72 8.69
C ALA A 10 -9.54 2.71 7.86
N ALA A 11 -10.19 3.86 7.70
CA ALA A 11 -11.44 3.99 6.96
C ALA A 11 -11.30 3.65 5.47
N GLN A 12 -10.09 3.68 4.92
CA GLN A 12 -9.81 3.34 3.52
C GLN A 12 -9.70 1.84 3.26
N ALA A 13 -9.81 0.99 4.29
CA ALA A 13 -9.58 -0.46 4.16
C ALA A 13 -10.40 -1.13 3.04
N ASP A 14 -11.67 -0.76 2.90
CA ASP A 14 -12.56 -1.37 1.90
C ASP A 14 -12.71 -0.51 0.63
N GLU A 15 -12.02 0.61 0.53
CA GLU A 15 -12.14 1.54 -0.59
C GLU A 15 -11.61 0.94 -1.90
N LEU A 16 -10.47 0.28 -1.85
CA LEU A 16 -9.87 -0.37 -3.02
C LEU A 16 -10.81 -1.42 -3.63
N LYS A 17 -11.44 -2.22 -2.79
CA LYS A 17 -12.44 -3.21 -3.20
C LYS A 17 -13.62 -2.54 -3.89
N SER A 18 -14.07 -1.40 -3.39
CA SER A 18 -15.21 -0.67 -3.98
C SER A 18 -14.90 -0.16 -5.38
N TRP A 19 -13.65 0.19 -5.67
CA TRP A 19 -13.24 0.69 -7.00
C TRP A 19 -13.35 -0.35 -8.10
N ILE A 20 -13.18 -1.63 -7.78
CA ILE A 20 -13.21 -2.72 -8.76
C ILE A 20 -14.52 -3.50 -8.76
N ALA A 21 -15.47 -3.15 -7.90
CA ALA A 21 -16.73 -3.85 -7.79
C ALA A 21 -17.49 -3.83 -9.13
N GLY A 22 -17.92 -5.00 -9.59
CA GLY A 22 -18.67 -5.14 -10.83
C GLY A 22 -17.84 -5.10 -12.12
N LEU A 23 -16.54 -4.94 -12.05
CA LEU A 23 -15.67 -4.98 -13.22
C LEU A 23 -15.29 -6.42 -13.59
N THR A 24 -15.29 -6.71 -14.90
CA THR A 24 -14.85 -8.00 -15.42
C THR A 24 -13.31 -8.05 -15.43
N ARG A 25 -12.77 -9.28 -15.56
CA ARG A 25 -11.33 -9.49 -15.69
C ARG A 25 -10.75 -8.71 -16.88
N ASP A 26 -11.44 -8.73 -18.01
CA ASP A 26 -11.01 -8.00 -19.20
C ASP A 26 -10.99 -6.50 -18.97
N GLN A 27 -11.99 -5.96 -18.27
CA GLN A 27 -12.01 -4.54 -17.92
C GLN A 27 -10.85 -4.17 -16.97
N LEU A 28 -10.55 -5.02 -16.00
CA LEU A 28 -9.47 -4.80 -15.04
C LEU A 28 -8.09 -4.80 -15.72
N ASN A 29 -7.90 -5.65 -16.72
CA ASN A 29 -6.63 -5.79 -17.44
C ASN A 29 -6.52 -4.91 -18.70
N ALA A 30 -7.56 -4.17 -19.06
CA ALA A 30 -7.55 -3.33 -20.26
C ALA A 30 -6.58 -2.15 -20.13
N HIS A 31 -5.99 -1.79 -21.26
CA HIS A 31 -5.14 -0.59 -21.42
C HIS A 31 -5.80 0.36 -22.42
N PRO A 32 -6.89 1.06 -22.04
CA PRO A 32 -7.61 1.94 -22.95
C PRO A 32 -6.77 3.12 -23.43
N VAL A 33 -5.80 3.54 -22.64
CA VAL A 33 -4.82 4.57 -23.00
C VAL A 33 -3.45 3.91 -23.15
N PRO A 34 -2.86 3.91 -24.36
CA PRO A 34 -1.54 3.30 -24.58
C PRO A 34 -0.47 3.88 -23.65
N GLY A 35 0.37 3.01 -23.11
CA GLY A 35 1.46 3.39 -22.21
C GLY A 35 1.07 3.70 -20.76
N THR A 36 -0.20 3.61 -20.40
CA THR A 36 -0.66 3.75 -19.02
C THR A 36 -0.96 2.39 -18.40
N TRP A 37 -1.02 2.36 -17.07
CA TRP A 37 -1.33 1.14 -16.33
C TRP A 37 -2.80 0.76 -16.44
N SER A 38 -3.08 -0.54 -16.41
CA SER A 38 -4.44 -1.06 -16.23
C SER A 38 -4.93 -0.81 -14.81
N ILE A 39 -6.24 -0.97 -14.60
CA ILE A 39 -6.83 -0.89 -13.25
C ILE A 39 -6.21 -1.97 -12.35
N ALA A 40 -6.03 -3.20 -12.86
CA ALA A 40 -5.39 -4.27 -12.10
C ALA A 40 -3.97 -3.90 -11.65
N GLN A 41 -3.17 -3.31 -12.53
CA GLN A 41 -1.84 -2.85 -12.18
C GLN A 41 -1.87 -1.79 -11.08
N CYS A 42 -2.81 -0.85 -11.15
CA CYS A 42 -3.00 0.15 -10.10
C CYS A 42 -3.37 -0.47 -8.76
N VAL A 43 -4.25 -1.47 -8.76
CA VAL A 43 -4.66 -2.20 -7.54
C VAL A 43 -3.45 -2.87 -6.88
N PHE A 44 -2.66 -3.62 -7.65
CA PHE A 44 -1.47 -4.28 -7.11
C PHE A 44 -0.40 -3.29 -6.66
N HIS A 45 -0.25 -2.18 -7.37
CA HIS A 45 0.66 -1.12 -6.95
C HIS A 45 0.26 -0.53 -5.60
N VAL A 46 -1.02 -0.22 -5.41
CA VAL A 46 -1.53 0.30 -4.14
C VAL A 46 -1.30 -0.69 -3.00
N LEU A 47 -1.57 -1.98 -3.24
CA LEU A 47 -1.30 -3.03 -2.26
C LEU A 47 0.19 -3.10 -1.90
N ASP A 48 1.05 -3.17 -2.90
CA ASP A 48 2.50 -3.31 -2.66
C ASP A 48 3.06 -2.09 -1.92
N SER A 49 2.61 -0.89 -2.27
CA SER A 49 2.97 0.33 -1.56
C SER A 49 2.51 0.30 -0.09
N ASP A 50 1.33 -0.25 0.17
CA ASP A 50 0.79 -0.38 1.52
C ASP A 50 1.58 -1.38 2.37
N LEU A 51 1.97 -2.51 1.78
CA LEU A 51 2.81 -3.51 2.44
C LEU A 51 4.20 -2.95 2.78
N VAL A 52 4.80 -2.22 1.85
CA VAL A 52 6.08 -1.53 2.07
C VAL A 52 5.94 -0.49 3.18
N ALA A 53 4.86 0.30 3.17
CA ALA A 53 4.59 1.30 4.20
C ALA A 53 4.47 0.67 5.58
N THR A 54 3.83 -0.48 5.70
CA THR A 54 3.72 -1.21 6.97
C THR A 54 5.09 -1.64 7.50
N ASP A 55 5.95 -2.17 6.65
CA ASP A 55 7.32 -2.51 7.02
C ASP A 55 8.10 -1.27 7.49
N ARG A 56 7.97 -0.15 6.78
CA ARG A 56 8.62 1.11 7.15
C ARG A 56 8.13 1.64 8.50
N ILE A 57 6.85 1.58 8.77
CA ILE A 57 6.28 1.97 10.07
C ILE A 57 6.93 1.16 11.20
N LYS A 58 7.07 -0.14 11.02
CA LYS A 58 7.72 -1.01 12.01
C LYS A 58 9.19 -0.65 12.21
N ARG A 59 9.92 -0.42 11.14
CA ARG A 59 11.35 -0.05 11.20
C ARG A 59 11.55 1.30 11.89
N ILE A 60 10.76 2.29 11.51
CA ILE A 60 10.84 3.63 12.11
C ILE A 60 10.50 3.58 13.61
N SER A 61 9.52 2.75 13.99
CA SER A 61 9.09 2.62 15.39
C SER A 61 10.12 1.92 16.28
N CYS A 62 10.98 1.05 15.72
CA CYS A 62 11.85 0.17 16.48
C CYS A 62 13.35 0.44 16.29
N MET A 63 13.74 1.21 15.31
CA MET A 63 15.13 1.41 14.94
C MET A 63 15.48 2.90 14.95
N ASP A 64 16.75 3.22 15.23
CA ASP A 64 17.25 4.59 15.19
C ASP A 64 17.59 4.98 13.75
N LEU A 65 16.89 5.98 13.21
CA LEU A 65 17.08 6.51 11.85
C LEU A 65 17.28 5.39 10.81
N PRO A 66 16.35 4.44 10.68
CA PRO A 66 16.55 3.32 9.76
C PRO A 66 16.62 3.81 8.31
N LEU A 67 17.42 3.12 7.50
CA LEU A 67 17.41 3.30 6.05
C LEU A 67 16.16 2.63 5.49
N LEU A 68 15.35 3.41 4.79
CA LEU A 68 14.13 2.92 4.15
C LEU A 68 14.39 2.71 2.67
N MET A 69 14.53 1.44 2.29
CA MET A 69 14.84 1.08 0.91
C MET A 69 13.70 1.43 -0.04
N ASN A 70 14.05 2.04 -1.16
CA ASN A 70 13.13 2.23 -2.27
C ASN A 70 12.84 0.89 -2.94
N TYR A 71 11.65 0.77 -3.56
CA TYR A 71 11.34 -0.33 -4.46
C TYR A 71 10.98 0.24 -5.82
N ASP A 72 11.29 -0.52 -6.88
CA ASP A 72 11.03 -0.10 -8.26
C ASP A 72 9.63 -0.55 -8.67
N GLU A 73 8.66 0.34 -8.55
CA GLU A 73 7.25 0.05 -8.83
C GLU A 73 7.00 -0.36 -10.28
N SER A 74 7.76 0.22 -11.22
CA SER A 74 7.65 -0.13 -12.64
C SER A 74 8.14 -1.55 -12.90
N ARG A 75 9.21 -1.97 -12.24
CA ARG A 75 9.72 -3.34 -12.34
C ARG A 75 8.79 -4.33 -11.65
N TYR A 76 8.15 -3.96 -10.55
CA TYR A 76 7.12 -4.78 -9.92
C TYR A 76 5.96 -5.02 -10.90
N ALA A 77 5.48 -3.97 -11.55
CA ALA A 77 4.41 -4.09 -12.55
C ALA A 77 4.81 -4.97 -13.73
N ALA A 78 6.08 -4.89 -14.16
CA ALA A 78 6.59 -5.66 -15.30
C ALA A 78 6.86 -7.14 -14.95
N LEU A 79 7.27 -7.46 -13.73
CA LEU A 79 7.85 -8.76 -13.37
C LEU A 79 7.01 -9.59 -12.41
N LEU A 80 6.02 -9.03 -11.71
CA LEU A 80 5.28 -9.73 -10.68
C LEU A 80 3.88 -10.18 -11.10
N PHE A 81 3.65 -10.31 -12.40
CA PHE A 81 2.45 -10.94 -12.97
C PHE A 81 1.13 -10.28 -12.54
N TYR A 82 1.08 -8.95 -12.48
CA TYR A 82 -0.12 -8.22 -12.09
C TYR A 82 -1.33 -8.52 -12.98
N ASP A 83 -1.09 -8.83 -14.26
CA ASP A 83 -2.12 -9.17 -15.24
C ASP A 83 -2.67 -10.60 -15.08
N LYS A 84 -1.98 -11.46 -14.34
CA LYS A 84 -2.35 -12.87 -14.14
C LYS A 84 -2.83 -13.20 -12.73
N ARG A 85 -2.64 -12.29 -11.79
CA ARG A 85 -3.05 -12.46 -10.40
C ARG A 85 -4.43 -11.88 -10.18
N ASP A 86 -5.10 -12.31 -9.11
CA ASP A 86 -6.48 -11.92 -8.81
C ASP A 86 -6.54 -10.58 -8.05
N PRO A 87 -7.05 -9.50 -8.67
CA PRO A 87 -7.21 -8.21 -7.99
C PRO A 87 -8.13 -8.26 -6.78
N GLY A 88 -9.13 -9.16 -6.77
CA GLY A 88 -10.03 -9.34 -5.62
C GLY A 88 -9.27 -9.79 -4.37
N ARG A 89 -8.35 -10.73 -4.52
CA ARG A 89 -7.48 -11.16 -3.42
C ARG A 89 -6.55 -10.05 -2.95
N ALA A 90 -6.07 -9.24 -3.87
CA ALA A 90 -5.24 -8.07 -3.52
C ALA A 90 -6.03 -7.08 -2.67
N CYS A 91 -7.30 -6.82 -3.01
CA CYS A 91 -8.18 -5.95 -2.22
C CYS A 91 -8.45 -6.51 -0.82
N GLU A 92 -8.62 -7.83 -0.69
CA GLU A 92 -8.80 -8.50 0.60
C GLU A 92 -7.56 -8.33 1.48
N LEU A 93 -6.38 -8.54 0.92
CA LEU A 93 -5.13 -8.35 1.65
C LEU A 93 -4.91 -6.89 2.02
N PHE A 94 -5.21 -5.96 1.11
CA PHE A 94 -5.13 -4.53 1.40
C PHE A 94 -6.03 -4.16 2.59
N ALA A 95 -7.28 -4.61 2.60
CA ALA A 95 -8.21 -4.35 3.70
C ALA A 95 -7.69 -4.92 5.02
N ALA A 96 -7.21 -6.16 5.01
CA ALA A 96 -6.65 -6.80 6.18
C ALA A 96 -5.39 -6.09 6.69
N ASN A 97 -4.50 -5.68 5.79
CA ASN A 97 -3.28 -4.96 6.14
C ASN A 97 -3.58 -3.58 6.74
N ARG A 98 -4.57 -2.87 6.20
CA ARG A 98 -5.00 -1.57 6.76
C ARG A 98 -5.52 -1.71 8.17
N ARG A 99 -6.37 -2.68 8.43
CA ARG A 99 -6.90 -2.96 9.77
C ARG A 99 -5.80 -3.39 10.73
N HIS A 100 -4.93 -4.27 10.29
CA HIS A 100 -3.78 -4.76 11.05
C HIS A 100 -2.84 -3.61 11.43
N THR A 101 -2.47 -2.78 10.47
CA THR A 101 -1.54 -1.67 10.68
C THR A 101 -2.17 -0.55 11.51
N ALA A 102 -3.47 -0.27 11.31
CA ALA A 102 -4.20 0.71 12.11
C ALA A 102 -4.23 0.34 13.60
N GLU A 103 -4.38 -0.94 13.92
CA GLU A 103 -4.29 -1.42 15.31
C GLU A 103 -2.92 -1.10 15.90
N LEU A 104 -1.85 -1.39 15.17
CA LEU A 104 -0.49 -1.05 15.60
C LEU A 104 -0.33 0.45 15.82
N LEU A 105 -0.74 1.27 14.84
CA LEU A 105 -0.63 2.73 14.94
C LEU A 105 -1.38 3.29 16.13
N THR A 106 -2.54 2.74 16.45
CA THR A 106 -3.37 3.15 17.60
C THR A 106 -2.66 2.86 18.92
N LEU A 107 -1.90 1.77 19.00
CA LEU A 107 -1.17 1.35 20.21
C LEU A 107 0.17 2.07 20.38
N LEU A 108 0.76 2.58 19.30
CA LEU A 108 2.03 3.26 19.37
C LEU A 108 1.90 4.58 20.16
N PRO A 109 2.87 4.90 21.03
CA PRO A 109 2.88 6.18 21.73
C PRO A 109 3.19 7.32 20.76
N ASP A 110 2.81 8.55 21.12
CA ASP A 110 3.03 9.75 20.29
C ASP A 110 4.51 9.92 19.91
N GLU A 111 5.42 9.61 20.82
CA GLU A 111 6.87 9.65 20.57
C GLU A 111 7.26 8.79 19.36
N ALA A 112 6.71 7.58 19.26
CA ALA A 112 6.99 6.68 18.13
C ALA A 112 6.46 7.25 16.82
N LEU A 113 5.33 7.92 16.84
CA LEU A 113 4.72 8.53 15.66
C LEU A 113 5.48 9.75 15.14
N GLU A 114 6.39 10.31 15.93
CA GLU A 114 7.25 11.44 15.55
C GLU A 114 8.65 11.01 15.10
N ARG A 115 8.96 9.72 15.16
CA ARG A 115 10.26 9.19 14.73
C ARG A 115 10.40 9.26 13.21
N GLN A 116 11.65 9.21 12.77
CA GLN A 116 12.02 9.40 11.37
C GLN A 116 12.89 8.26 10.85
N GLY A 117 12.87 8.07 9.54
CA GLY A 117 13.78 7.22 8.80
C GLY A 117 14.40 7.98 7.65
N VAL A 118 15.35 7.35 6.96
CA VAL A 118 16.04 7.93 5.81
C VAL A 118 15.70 7.14 4.55
N HIS A 119 15.04 7.77 3.59
CA HIS A 119 14.71 7.14 2.32
C HIS A 119 15.97 6.97 1.48
N SER A 120 16.19 5.79 0.89
CA SER A 120 17.42 5.44 0.16
C SER A 120 17.67 6.30 -1.08
N VAL A 121 16.63 6.93 -1.64
CA VAL A 121 16.73 7.78 -2.83
C VAL A 121 16.53 9.26 -2.50
N ARG A 122 15.62 9.55 -1.56
CA ARG A 122 15.21 10.94 -1.27
C ARG A 122 15.92 11.57 -0.06
N GLY A 123 16.68 10.79 0.67
CA GLY A 123 17.36 11.25 1.88
C GLY A 123 16.48 11.35 3.10
#